data_5804842d83a30bad5a4da83616d490ab
#
_entry.id   5804842d83a30bad5a4da83616d490ab
#
_cell.length_a   1.000
_cell.length_b   1.000
_cell.length_c   1.000
_cell.angle_alpha   90.00
_cell.angle_beta   90.00
_cell.angle_gamma   90.00
#
_symmetry.space_group_name_H-M   'P 1'
#
loop_
_entity.id
_entity.type
_entity.pdbx_description
1 polymer ?
#
loop_
_entity_poly.entity_id
_entity_poly.type
_entity_poly.pdbx_seq_one_letter_code
_entity_poly.pdbx_strand_id
1 'polypeptide(L)'
;MNSPSGDRQGMTGVIIAVIVVLIVIVGLLMAFFIPLRTVEINEARQTALPSGIEALNISLDVDVGEIDVQFVDDPTTAVALNVTGQHRTSLMSSREPASVKWEESINGSTLSVESTIRVGGSVGPYFANDVECVLLVSDRVGISLTILNEVGGIEVITSDGANVTSMNLRATTGGVRLTMANNVSLNGALNMKTNTGGVDLAWDNVRTYGNARIDMGAAIGGVRAKVTQTEELGGNVPFSASASVGGVSLDLYIKGNTSANLTASTGLGGVSIHDGTGFDSTNNYITSENYVTDSNFDIDLNGSVGGIDMRLRYEG
;
A
#
# COMPACT_ATOMS: atom_id res chain seq x y z
N MET A 1 48.17 21.56 64.70
CA MET A 1 47.41 21.78 63.49
C MET A 1 47.50 20.51 62.68
N ASN A 2 46.50 19.64 62.80
CA ASN A 2 46.38 18.40 62.01
C ASN A 2 45.45 18.63 60.83
N SER A 3 46.00 18.54 59.62
CA SER A 3 45.20 18.62 58.38
C SER A 3 44.43 17.30 58.14
N PRO A 4 43.15 17.34 57.78
CA PRO A 4 42.42 16.12 57.42
C PRO A 4 42.75 15.72 55.96
N SER A 5 43.63 14.73 55.78
CA SER A 5 44.00 14.17 54.47
C SER A 5 43.20 12.93 54.06
N GLY A 6 42.09 12.66 54.75
CA GLY A 6 41.36 11.39 54.60
C GLY A 6 40.28 11.32 53.51
N ASP A 7 39.81 12.46 52.96
CA ASP A 7 38.57 12.45 52.16
C ASP A 7 38.77 12.31 50.64
N ARG A 8 39.97 12.48 50.10
CA ARG A 8 40.20 12.43 48.65
C ARG A 8 40.28 11.01 48.06
N GLN A 9 40.69 10.01 48.83
CA GLN A 9 40.82 8.63 48.35
C GLN A 9 39.45 7.94 48.21
N GLY A 10 38.47 8.25 49.07
CA GLY A 10 37.11 7.69 48.98
C GLY A 10 36.36 8.21 47.77
N MET A 11 36.50 9.48 47.44
CA MET A 11 35.80 10.09 46.31
C MET A 11 36.32 9.60 44.96
N THR A 12 37.61 9.32 44.82
CA THR A 12 38.18 8.73 43.59
C THR A 12 37.69 7.32 43.33
N GLY A 13 37.52 6.48 44.37
CA GLY A 13 36.98 5.14 44.25
C GLY A 13 35.51 5.10 43.83
N VAL A 14 34.70 6.04 44.34
CA VAL A 14 33.29 6.16 43.93
C VAL A 14 33.17 6.61 42.49
N ILE A 15 33.99 7.56 42.04
CA ILE A 15 33.95 8.04 40.63
C ILE A 15 34.34 6.90 39.68
N ILE A 16 35.37 6.12 39.99
CA ILE A 16 35.78 4.96 39.17
C ILE A 16 34.64 3.92 39.10
N ALA A 17 33.99 3.62 40.22
CA ALA A 17 32.90 2.66 40.25
C ALA A 17 31.70 3.15 39.41
N VAL A 18 31.35 4.41 39.48
CA VAL A 18 30.27 4.99 38.62
C VAL A 18 30.61 4.91 37.16
N ILE A 19 31.87 5.24 36.78
CA ILE A 19 32.32 5.16 35.38
C ILE A 19 32.26 3.71 34.86
N VAL A 20 32.69 2.73 35.66
CA VAL A 20 32.63 1.29 35.27
C VAL A 20 31.18 0.84 35.10
N VAL A 21 30.27 1.21 36.00
CA VAL A 21 28.86 0.91 35.90
C VAL A 21 28.26 1.54 34.62
N LEU A 22 28.61 2.76 34.33
CA LEU A 22 28.14 3.50 33.16
C LEU A 22 28.65 2.85 31.84
N ILE A 23 29.92 2.42 31.81
CA ILE A 23 30.48 1.68 30.65
C ILE A 23 29.76 0.34 30.47
N VAL A 24 29.47 -0.37 31.56
CA VAL A 24 28.74 -1.65 31.49
C VAL A 24 27.32 -1.43 30.97
N ILE A 25 26.62 -0.41 31.45
CA ILE A 25 25.28 -0.06 30.99
C ILE A 25 25.30 0.34 29.52
N VAL A 26 26.24 1.19 29.10
CA VAL A 26 26.38 1.58 27.68
C VAL A 26 26.76 0.38 26.83
N GLY A 27 27.65 -0.49 27.28
CA GLY A 27 28.01 -1.73 26.59
C GLY A 27 26.82 -2.69 26.42
N LEU A 28 26.00 -2.85 27.46
CA LEU A 28 24.76 -3.62 27.40
C LEU A 28 23.75 -2.97 26.44
N LEU A 29 23.55 -1.66 26.51
CA LEU A 29 22.68 -0.96 25.57
C LEU A 29 23.17 -1.11 24.13
N MET A 30 24.48 -0.97 23.89
CA MET A 30 25.07 -1.18 22.57
C MET A 30 24.84 -2.62 22.06
N ALA A 31 24.97 -3.64 22.92
CA ALA A 31 24.72 -5.03 22.55
C ALA A 31 23.24 -5.29 22.18
N PHE A 32 22.29 -4.51 22.73
CA PHE A 32 20.88 -4.57 22.36
C PHE A 32 20.55 -3.85 21.05
N PHE A 33 21.27 -2.76 20.75
CA PHE A 33 20.91 -1.84 19.66
C PHE A 33 21.83 -1.92 18.43
N ILE A 34 23.00 -2.55 18.53
CA ILE A 34 23.89 -2.71 17.37
C ILE A 34 23.54 -4.00 16.64
N PRO A 35 23.25 -3.97 15.33
CA PRO A 35 23.05 -5.16 14.53
C PRO A 35 24.40 -5.89 14.39
N LEU A 36 24.49 -7.07 14.99
CA LEU A 36 25.74 -7.86 15.00
C LEU A 36 25.67 -9.06 14.04
N ARG A 37 24.49 -9.35 13.50
CA ARG A 37 24.29 -10.46 12.58
C ARG A 37 23.33 -10.09 11.46
N THR A 38 23.71 -10.41 10.24
CA THR A 38 22.84 -10.36 9.06
C THR A 38 22.41 -11.79 8.74
N VAL A 39 21.13 -12.00 8.51
CA VAL A 39 20.54 -13.26 8.04
C VAL A 39 19.96 -12.98 6.65
N GLU A 40 20.39 -13.75 5.66
CA GLU A 40 19.83 -13.70 4.31
C GLU A 40 18.48 -14.40 4.28
N ILE A 41 17.54 -13.81 3.55
CA ILE A 41 16.22 -14.37 3.28
C ILE A 41 16.18 -14.68 1.78
N ASN A 42 15.83 -15.90 1.44
CA ASN A 42 15.66 -16.35 0.07
C ASN A 42 14.65 -17.49 0.07
N GLU A 43 13.38 -17.15 -0.02
CA GLU A 43 12.27 -18.10 0.02
C GLU A 43 11.42 -17.95 -1.24
N ALA A 44 11.15 -19.05 -1.91
CA ALA A 44 10.28 -19.09 -3.07
C ALA A 44 9.12 -20.07 -2.83
N ARG A 45 7.92 -19.68 -3.23
CA ARG A 45 6.70 -20.49 -3.20
C ARG A 45 5.97 -20.35 -4.52
N GLN A 46 5.33 -21.40 -4.95
CA GLN A 46 4.58 -21.40 -6.20
C GLN A 46 3.39 -22.34 -6.11
N THR A 47 2.26 -21.90 -6.63
CA THR A 47 1.04 -22.69 -6.80
C THR A 47 0.71 -22.82 -8.28
N ALA A 48 0.49 -24.04 -8.73
CA ALA A 48 0.04 -24.29 -10.10
C ALA A 48 -1.39 -23.80 -10.31
N LEU A 49 -1.76 -23.47 -11.54
CA LEU A 49 -3.15 -23.18 -11.94
C LEU A 49 -3.82 -24.46 -12.42
N PRO A 50 -4.67 -25.11 -11.59
CA PRO A 50 -5.36 -26.33 -11.99
C PRO A 50 -6.40 -26.03 -13.08
N SER A 51 -6.68 -27.01 -13.93
CA SER A 51 -7.77 -26.91 -14.91
C SER A 51 -9.13 -26.79 -14.22
N GLY A 52 -9.99 -25.90 -14.71
CA GLY A 52 -11.33 -25.67 -14.16
C GLY A 52 -11.39 -24.63 -13.03
N ILE A 53 -10.29 -23.98 -12.71
CA ILE A 53 -10.28 -22.79 -11.85
C ILE A 53 -10.71 -21.58 -12.67
N GLU A 54 -11.69 -20.83 -12.14
CA GLU A 54 -12.26 -19.61 -12.72
C GLU A 54 -11.96 -18.37 -11.86
N ALA A 55 -11.65 -18.58 -10.58
CA ALA A 55 -11.35 -17.50 -9.63
C ALA A 55 -10.15 -17.83 -8.77
N LEU A 56 -9.38 -16.78 -8.45
CA LEU A 56 -8.20 -16.83 -7.60
C LEU A 56 -8.35 -15.81 -6.46
N ASN A 57 -8.36 -16.30 -5.24
CA ASN A 57 -8.33 -15.48 -4.03
C ASN A 57 -6.93 -15.51 -3.42
N ILE A 58 -6.30 -14.34 -3.32
CA ILE A 58 -4.96 -14.21 -2.75
C ILE A 58 -5.03 -13.33 -1.52
N SER A 59 -4.45 -13.80 -0.42
CA SER A 59 -4.24 -13.04 0.82
C SER A 59 -2.78 -13.08 1.20
N LEU A 60 -2.14 -11.91 1.25
CA LEU A 60 -0.75 -11.74 1.64
C LEU A 60 -0.66 -10.80 2.84
N ASP A 61 -0.08 -11.26 3.94
CA ASP A 61 0.13 -10.51 5.18
C ASP A 61 1.63 -10.45 5.49
N VAL A 62 2.22 -9.24 5.48
CA VAL A 62 3.65 -8.99 5.59
C VAL A 62 3.92 -8.02 6.74
N ASP A 63 4.84 -8.37 7.64
CA ASP A 63 5.27 -7.47 8.73
C ASP A 63 6.14 -6.33 8.20
N VAL A 64 7.15 -6.67 7.39
CA VAL A 64 8.17 -5.70 6.92
C VAL A 64 8.65 -6.12 5.54
N GLY A 65 8.66 -5.18 4.61
CA GLY A 65 9.21 -5.36 3.27
C GLY A 65 8.48 -4.52 2.22
N GLU A 66 9.11 -4.31 1.08
CA GLU A 66 8.45 -3.80 -0.11
C GLU A 66 7.75 -4.96 -0.82
N ILE A 67 6.54 -4.72 -1.31
CA ILE A 67 5.72 -5.73 -1.98
C ILE A 67 5.45 -5.26 -3.40
N ASP A 68 5.98 -6.00 -4.37
CA ASP A 68 5.75 -5.80 -5.80
C ASP A 68 4.86 -6.91 -6.34
N VAL A 69 3.70 -6.54 -6.85
CA VAL A 69 2.75 -7.47 -7.48
C VAL A 69 2.64 -7.19 -8.95
N GLN A 70 2.86 -8.22 -9.73
CA GLN A 70 2.75 -8.16 -11.18
C GLN A 70 1.78 -9.23 -11.68
N PHE A 71 0.82 -8.80 -12.49
CA PHE A 71 -0.08 -9.71 -13.19
C PHE A 71 0.61 -10.18 -14.47
N VAL A 72 0.59 -11.49 -14.69
CA VAL A 72 1.33 -12.14 -15.78
C VAL A 72 0.42 -13.12 -16.53
N ASP A 73 0.61 -13.21 -17.83
CA ASP A 73 -0.06 -14.19 -18.69
C ASP A 73 0.63 -15.57 -18.56
N ASP A 74 0.42 -16.27 -17.43
CA ASP A 74 0.95 -17.61 -17.20
C ASP A 74 -0.22 -18.63 -17.11
N PRO A 75 -0.32 -19.57 -18.06
CA PRO A 75 -1.37 -20.58 -18.04
C PRO A 75 -1.11 -21.73 -17.07
N THR A 76 0.07 -21.82 -16.48
CA THR A 76 0.50 -22.95 -15.65
C THR A 76 0.64 -22.62 -14.18
N THR A 77 1.00 -21.38 -13.89
CA THR A 77 1.22 -20.89 -12.53
C THR A 77 0.09 -19.96 -12.13
N ALA A 78 -0.62 -20.26 -11.05
CA ALA A 78 -1.62 -19.36 -10.50
C ALA A 78 -0.97 -18.19 -9.75
N VAL A 79 -0.03 -18.51 -8.87
CA VAL A 79 0.68 -17.55 -8.01
C VAL A 79 2.11 -18.00 -7.81
N ALA A 80 3.06 -17.08 -7.91
CA ALA A 80 4.44 -17.31 -7.49
C ALA A 80 4.90 -16.17 -6.57
N LEU A 81 5.45 -16.51 -5.42
CA LEU A 81 6.01 -15.59 -4.44
C LEU A 81 7.50 -15.81 -4.30
N ASN A 82 8.27 -14.75 -4.41
CA ASN A 82 9.70 -14.73 -4.12
C ASN A 82 9.97 -13.68 -3.02
N VAL A 83 10.56 -14.11 -1.92
CA VAL A 83 10.94 -13.24 -0.79
C VAL A 83 12.44 -13.25 -0.68
N THR A 84 13.05 -12.10 -0.91
CA THR A 84 14.50 -11.91 -0.85
C THR A 84 14.86 -10.78 0.09
N GLY A 85 16.08 -10.78 0.61
CA GLY A 85 16.57 -9.66 1.37
C GLY A 85 17.50 -10.02 2.52
N GLN A 86 17.70 -9.06 3.39
CA GLN A 86 18.56 -9.19 4.56
C GLN A 86 17.84 -8.71 5.80
N HIS A 87 17.80 -9.57 6.80
CA HIS A 87 17.35 -9.24 8.13
C HIS A 87 18.53 -8.99 9.05
N ARG A 88 18.58 -7.85 9.70
CA ARG A 88 19.61 -7.50 10.68
C ARG A 88 19.06 -7.73 12.08
N THR A 89 19.74 -8.55 12.86
CA THR A 89 19.33 -8.93 14.22
C THR A 89 20.40 -8.58 15.24
N SER A 90 19.99 -8.26 16.47
CA SER A 90 20.91 -8.10 17.60
C SER A 90 21.25 -9.47 18.20
N LEU A 91 22.31 -9.55 19.03
CA LEU A 91 22.69 -10.78 19.73
C LEU A 91 21.61 -11.35 20.63
N MET A 92 20.67 -10.52 21.07
CA MET A 92 19.62 -10.87 22.04
C MET A 92 18.24 -11.09 21.38
N SER A 93 18.09 -10.85 20.07
CA SER A 93 16.82 -11.08 19.40
C SER A 93 16.62 -12.56 19.10
N SER A 94 15.34 -12.97 18.98
CA SER A 94 14.97 -14.34 18.65
C SER A 94 15.63 -14.80 17.34
N ARG A 95 16.02 -16.07 17.30
CA ARG A 95 16.86 -16.65 16.23
C ARG A 95 16.11 -16.96 14.94
N GLU A 96 14.82 -16.73 14.90
CA GLU A 96 14.06 -17.08 13.71
C GLU A 96 14.31 -16.00 12.64
N PRO A 97 14.89 -16.38 11.50
CA PRO A 97 14.91 -15.55 10.31
C PRO A 97 13.48 -15.30 9.85
N ALA A 98 13.26 -14.73 8.70
CA ALA A 98 11.91 -14.64 8.16
C ALA A 98 11.25 -16.03 8.10
N SER A 99 9.96 -16.09 8.42
CA SER A 99 9.14 -17.27 8.19
C SER A 99 8.09 -16.94 7.12
N VAL A 100 8.01 -17.78 6.10
CA VAL A 100 6.99 -17.72 5.05
C VAL A 100 6.05 -18.89 5.26
N LYS A 101 4.84 -18.61 5.73
CA LYS A 101 3.75 -19.56 5.81
C LYS A 101 2.96 -19.48 4.49
N TRP A 102 2.66 -20.62 3.90
CA TRP A 102 1.96 -20.74 2.63
C TRP A 102 0.89 -21.79 2.71
N GLU A 103 -0.35 -21.43 2.47
CA GLU A 103 -1.51 -22.32 2.55
C GLU A 103 -2.33 -22.22 1.26
N GLU A 104 -2.76 -23.36 0.76
CA GLU A 104 -3.54 -23.47 -0.46
C GLU A 104 -4.82 -24.23 -0.18
N SER A 105 -5.92 -23.80 -0.79
CA SER A 105 -7.18 -24.52 -0.73
C SER A 105 -7.99 -24.32 -2.00
N ILE A 106 -8.73 -25.35 -2.41
CA ILE A 106 -9.62 -25.29 -3.56
C ILE A 106 -11.04 -25.54 -3.07
N ASN A 107 -11.94 -24.63 -3.45
CA ASN A 107 -13.37 -24.75 -3.20
C ASN A 107 -14.16 -24.50 -4.50
N GLY A 108 -14.66 -25.57 -5.09
CA GLY A 108 -15.31 -25.52 -6.41
C GLY A 108 -14.34 -25.07 -7.50
N SER A 109 -14.65 -23.98 -8.20
CA SER A 109 -13.80 -23.36 -9.23
C SER A 109 -12.91 -22.22 -8.69
N THR A 110 -12.80 -22.09 -7.36
CA THR A 110 -11.99 -21.06 -6.71
C THR A 110 -10.76 -21.67 -6.07
N LEU A 111 -9.57 -21.17 -6.42
CA LEU A 111 -8.31 -21.44 -5.75
C LEU A 111 -8.02 -20.29 -4.78
N SER A 112 -7.77 -20.62 -3.52
CA SER A 112 -7.35 -19.65 -2.49
C SER A 112 -5.91 -19.91 -2.08
N VAL A 113 -5.11 -18.85 -2.04
CA VAL A 113 -3.71 -18.85 -1.61
C VAL A 113 -3.56 -17.83 -0.49
N GLU A 114 -3.15 -18.31 0.69
CA GLU A 114 -2.88 -17.45 1.84
C GLU A 114 -1.40 -17.52 2.20
N SER A 115 -0.78 -16.36 2.32
CA SER A 115 0.62 -16.27 2.74
C SER A 115 0.80 -15.27 3.87
N THR A 116 1.61 -15.68 4.84
CA THR A 116 2.02 -14.83 5.96
C THR A 116 3.53 -14.79 6.02
N ILE A 117 4.10 -13.59 5.91
CA ILE A 117 5.54 -13.34 5.99
C ILE A 117 5.82 -12.61 7.29
N ARG A 118 6.55 -13.25 8.19
CA ARG A 118 6.99 -12.68 9.45
C ARG A 118 8.51 -12.56 9.45
N VAL A 119 9.00 -11.34 9.63
CA VAL A 119 10.43 -11.05 9.71
C VAL A 119 10.80 -10.94 11.18
N GLY A 120 11.50 -11.95 11.72
CA GLY A 120 11.76 -12.10 13.14
C GLY A 120 12.49 -10.89 13.75
N GLY A 121 11.99 -10.44 14.89
CA GLY A 121 12.69 -9.77 15.97
C GLY A 121 13.54 -8.54 15.68
N SER A 122 13.04 -7.53 14.97
CA SER A 122 13.68 -6.23 14.98
C SER A 122 13.23 -5.42 16.20
N VAL A 123 14.10 -5.30 17.19
CA VAL A 123 13.89 -4.40 18.32
C VAL A 123 14.59 -3.07 18.01
N GLY A 124 13.85 -2.10 17.45
CA GLY A 124 14.32 -0.71 17.37
C GLY A 124 14.28 -0.08 15.95
N PRO A 125 14.21 1.25 15.90
CA PRO A 125 14.02 2.02 14.65
C PRO A 125 15.25 2.05 13.72
N TYR A 126 16.35 1.42 14.10
CA TYR A 126 17.61 1.45 13.35
C TYR A 126 17.89 0.19 12.53
N PHE A 127 17.01 -0.80 12.57
CA PHE A 127 17.18 -2.01 11.79
C PHE A 127 16.38 -1.88 10.49
N ALA A 128 16.99 -1.29 9.47
CA ALA A 128 16.47 -1.35 8.13
C ALA A 128 16.54 -2.81 7.67
N ASN A 129 15.39 -3.47 7.61
CA ASN A 129 15.24 -4.73 6.92
C ASN A 129 15.08 -4.38 5.44
N ASP A 130 15.95 -4.92 4.63
CA ASP A 130 15.89 -4.80 3.18
C ASP A 130 15.24 -6.11 2.68
N VAL A 131 13.93 -6.15 2.78
CA VAL A 131 13.11 -7.30 2.38
C VAL A 131 12.22 -6.90 1.22
N GLU A 132 12.32 -7.64 0.14
CA GLU A 132 11.52 -7.50 -1.07
C GLU A 132 10.69 -8.76 -1.28
N CYS A 133 9.40 -8.57 -1.52
CA CYS A 133 8.43 -9.60 -1.81
C CYS A 133 7.89 -9.38 -3.22
N VAL A 134 8.28 -10.22 -4.16
CA VAL A 134 7.76 -10.19 -5.54
C VAL A 134 6.68 -11.26 -5.68
N LEU A 135 5.45 -10.83 -5.97
CA LEU A 135 4.29 -11.68 -6.18
C LEU A 135 3.86 -11.63 -7.65
N LEU A 136 3.99 -12.75 -8.34
CA LEU A 136 3.47 -12.92 -9.70
C LEU A 136 2.10 -13.58 -9.62
N VAL A 137 1.10 -13.03 -10.30
CA VAL A 137 -0.29 -13.49 -10.29
C VAL A 137 -0.76 -13.73 -11.71
N SER A 138 -1.30 -14.92 -11.99
CA SER A 138 -1.87 -15.22 -13.31
C SER A 138 -3.12 -14.38 -13.57
N ASP A 139 -3.20 -13.74 -14.73
CA ASP A 139 -4.34 -12.94 -15.19
C ASP A 139 -5.42 -13.74 -15.94
N ARG A 140 -5.23 -15.06 -16.04
CA ARG A 140 -6.12 -15.98 -16.79
C ARG A 140 -7.47 -16.20 -16.14
N VAL A 141 -7.64 -15.81 -14.89
CA VAL A 141 -8.84 -16.04 -14.07
C VAL A 141 -9.27 -14.76 -13.36
N GLY A 142 -10.48 -14.75 -12.80
CA GLY A 142 -10.92 -13.63 -11.97
C GLY A 142 -10.11 -13.51 -10.67
N ILE A 143 -9.54 -12.34 -10.37
CA ILE A 143 -8.61 -12.15 -9.26
C ILE A 143 -9.26 -11.33 -8.15
N SER A 144 -9.21 -11.88 -6.93
CA SER A 144 -9.47 -11.17 -5.67
C SER A 144 -8.16 -11.12 -4.87
N LEU A 145 -7.64 -9.90 -4.63
CA LEU A 145 -6.34 -9.69 -4.01
C LEU A 145 -6.47 -8.89 -2.71
N THR A 146 -5.98 -9.43 -1.62
CA THR A 146 -5.86 -8.75 -0.33
C THR A 146 -4.40 -8.72 0.10
N ILE A 147 -3.86 -7.53 0.34
CA ILE A 147 -2.49 -7.34 0.83
C ILE A 147 -2.53 -6.44 2.05
N LEU A 148 -1.93 -6.93 3.14
CA LEU A 148 -1.69 -6.20 4.37
C LEU A 148 -0.19 -6.08 4.56
N ASN A 149 0.33 -4.87 4.72
CA ASN A 149 1.74 -4.61 5.00
C ASN A 149 1.87 -3.70 6.23
N GLU A 150 2.61 -4.13 7.24
CA GLU A 150 2.80 -3.27 8.42
C GLU A 150 3.83 -2.17 8.15
N VAL A 151 4.97 -2.51 7.54
CA VAL A 151 6.05 -1.57 7.24
C VAL A 151 6.63 -1.84 5.85
N GLY A 152 6.54 -0.86 4.97
CA GLY A 152 6.99 -0.91 3.59
C GLY A 152 5.89 -0.54 2.60
N GLY A 153 6.23 -0.42 1.33
CA GLY A 153 5.31 -0.08 0.26
C GLY A 153 4.58 -1.29 -0.31
N ILE A 154 3.50 -1.02 -1.01
CA ILE A 154 2.79 -1.97 -1.87
C ILE A 154 2.70 -1.35 -3.25
N GLU A 155 3.26 -2.01 -4.24
CA GLU A 155 3.08 -1.65 -5.64
C GLU A 155 2.39 -2.79 -6.38
N VAL A 156 1.32 -2.49 -7.10
CA VAL A 156 0.57 -3.45 -7.90
C VAL A 156 0.47 -2.94 -9.33
N ILE A 157 0.88 -3.77 -10.27
CA ILE A 157 0.76 -3.50 -11.71
C ILE A 157 -0.06 -4.60 -12.33
N THR A 158 -1.22 -4.25 -12.89
CA THR A 158 -2.04 -5.21 -13.62
C THR A 158 -1.53 -5.36 -15.06
N SER A 159 -1.77 -6.53 -15.64
CA SER A 159 -1.61 -6.73 -17.09
C SER A 159 -2.79 -6.18 -17.87
N ASP A 160 -2.60 -5.95 -19.16
CA ASP A 160 -3.69 -5.61 -20.09
C ASP A 160 -4.72 -6.74 -20.16
N GLY A 161 -6.00 -6.40 -20.04
CA GLY A 161 -7.12 -7.34 -20.10
C GLY A 161 -7.36 -8.17 -18.83
N ALA A 162 -6.63 -7.97 -17.75
CA ALA A 162 -6.83 -8.69 -16.50
C ALA A 162 -8.26 -8.53 -15.95
N ASN A 163 -8.77 -9.59 -15.31
CA ASN A 163 -10.08 -9.57 -14.66
C ASN A 163 -9.94 -9.45 -13.14
N VAL A 164 -10.19 -8.27 -12.61
CA VAL A 164 -10.12 -7.96 -11.18
C VAL A 164 -11.50 -8.03 -10.56
N THR A 165 -11.72 -8.98 -9.69
CA THR A 165 -12.97 -9.11 -8.92
C THR A 165 -12.98 -8.15 -7.73
N SER A 166 -11.87 -8.04 -7.02
CA SER A 166 -11.68 -7.06 -5.93
C SER A 166 -10.23 -6.89 -5.58
N MET A 167 -9.86 -5.71 -5.04
CA MET A 167 -8.56 -5.47 -4.43
C MET A 167 -8.70 -4.75 -3.09
N ASN A 168 -7.94 -5.21 -2.09
CA ASN A 168 -7.84 -4.57 -0.79
C ASN A 168 -6.37 -4.45 -0.41
N LEU A 169 -5.80 -3.27 -0.60
CA LEU A 169 -4.38 -2.97 -0.42
C LEU A 169 -4.22 -2.04 0.79
N ARG A 170 -3.54 -2.49 1.83
CA ARG A 170 -3.36 -1.72 3.07
C ARG A 170 -1.91 -1.73 3.54
N ALA A 171 -1.35 -0.54 3.72
CA ALA A 171 -0.08 -0.35 4.40
C ALA A 171 -0.30 0.39 5.72
N THR A 172 0.36 -0.05 6.81
CA THR A 172 0.37 0.75 8.05
C THR A 172 1.38 1.88 7.95
N THR A 173 2.60 1.59 7.53
CA THR A 173 3.65 2.57 7.27
C THR A 173 4.27 2.28 5.92
N GLY A 174 4.09 3.19 4.97
CA GLY A 174 4.53 3.05 3.58
C GLY A 174 3.46 3.50 2.59
N GLY A 175 3.81 3.52 1.32
CA GLY A 175 2.90 3.90 0.24
C GLY A 175 2.10 2.71 -0.30
N VAL A 176 0.97 3.01 -0.92
CA VAL A 176 0.20 2.06 -1.72
C VAL A 176 0.06 2.62 -3.12
N ARG A 177 0.58 1.92 -4.11
CA ARG A 177 0.49 2.29 -5.51
C ARG A 177 -0.19 1.19 -6.31
N LEU A 178 -1.15 1.58 -7.14
CA LEU A 178 -1.79 0.69 -8.10
C LEU A 178 -1.78 1.31 -9.48
N THR A 179 -1.31 0.55 -10.45
CA THR A 179 -1.39 0.86 -11.87
C THR A 179 -2.30 -0.15 -12.54
N MET A 180 -3.47 0.31 -12.99
CA MET A 180 -4.40 -0.49 -13.78
C MET A 180 -4.18 -0.20 -15.25
N ALA A 181 -3.74 -1.23 -15.98
CA ALA A 181 -3.48 -1.17 -17.41
C ALA A 181 -4.78 -1.05 -18.22
N ASN A 182 -4.62 -0.74 -19.49
CA ASN A 182 -5.74 -0.65 -20.44
C ASN A 182 -6.51 -1.99 -20.53
N ASN A 183 -7.82 -1.90 -20.75
CA ASN A 183 -8.73 -3.05 -20.85
C ASN A 183 -8.86 -3.96 -19.61
N VAL A 184 -8.32 -3.59 -18.46
CA VAL A 184 -8.60 -4.29 -17.20
C VAL A 184 -10.10 -4.24 -16.91
N SER A 185 -10.66 -5.36 -16.45
CA SER A 185 -12.05 -5.44 -15.99
C SER A 185 -12.11 -5.36 -14.47
N LEU A 186 -12.88 -4.41 -13.91
CA LEU A 186 -13.13 -4.30 -12.48
C LEU A 186 -14.59 -4.60 -12.17
N ASN A 187 -14.81 -5.64 -11.34
CA ASN A 187 -16.16 -6.15 -11.03
C ASN A 187 -16.62 -5.91 -9.60
N GLY A 188 -15.81 -5.29 -8.76
CA GLY A 188 -16.12 -5.07 -7.36
C GLY A 188 -15.30 -3.95 -6.72
N ALA A 189 -14.98 -4.09 -5.44
CA ALA A 189 -14.35 -3.02 -4.68
C ALA A 189 -12.84 -2.96 -4.88
N LEU A 190 -12.35 -1.75 -5.10
CA LEU A 190 -10.95 -1.37 -5.01
C LEU A 190 -10.76 -0.51 -3.74
N ASN A 191 -10.08 -1.06 -2.74
CA ASN A 191 -9.76 -0.35 -1.50
C ASN A 191 -8.25 -0.18 -1.39
N MET A 192 -7.78 1.06 -1.23
CA MET A 192 -6.37 1.40 -1.10
C MET A 192 -6.18 2.31 0.11
N LYS A 193 -5.52 1.84 1.17
CA LYS A 193 -5.40 2.62 2.41
C LYS A 193 -4.01 2.58 3.01
N THR A 194 -3.59 3.70 3.59
CA THR A 194 -2.39 3.77 4.42
C THR A 194 -2.64 4.60 5.68
N ASN A 195 -1.98 4.23 6.80
CA ASN A 195 -1.98 5.10 7.96
C ASN A 195 -0.91 6.20 7.83
N THR A 196 0.30 5.84 7.37
CA THR A 196 1.39 6.81 7.16
C THR A 196 2.06 6.52 5.82
N GLY A 197 1.87 7.43 4.86
CA GLY A 197 2.39 7.30 3.50
C GLY A 197 1.43 7.88 2.47
N GLY A 198 1.71 7.64 1.19
CA GLY A 198 0.86 8.07 0.08
C GLY A 198 0.01 6.94 -0.49
N VAL A 199 -1.09 7.29 -1.11
CA VAL A 199 -1.90 6.39 -1.94
C VAL A 199 -1.95 6.93 -3.35
N ASP A 200 -1.47 6.15 -4.32
CA ASP A 200 -1.40 6.54 -5.74
C ASP A 200 -2.18 5.54 -6.60
N LEU A 201 -3.12 6.02 -7.39
CA LEU A 201 -3.85 5.26 -8.40
C LEU A 201 -3.57 5.82 -9.79
N ALA A 202 -3.13 4.95 -10.70
CA ALA A 202 -3.15 5.19 -12.13
C ALA A 202 -4.21 4.26 -12.77
N TRP A 203 -5.20 4.88 -13.44
CA TRP A 203 -6.32 4.20 -14.05
C TRP A 203 -6.37 4.58 -15.53
N ASP A 204 -6.29 3.58 -16.40
CA ASP A 204 -6.32 3.81 -17.85
C ASP A 204 -7.33 2.88 -18.53
N ASN A 205 -8.45 3.45 -18.97
CA ASN A 205 -9.51 2.77 -19.72
C ASN A 205 -9.93 1.42 -19.12
N VAL A 206 -10.24 1.41 -17.83
CA VAL A 206 -10.71 0.22 -17.12
C VAL A 206 -12.18 0.02 -17.36
N ARG A 207 -12.57 -1.19 -17.74
CA ARG A 207 -13.95 -1.59 -17.87
C ARG A 207 -14.55 -1.92 -16.53
N THR A 208 -15.67 -1.33 -16.19
CA THR A 208 -16.33 -1.56 -14.92
C THR A 208 -17.61 -2.35 -15.09
N TYR A 209 -17.90 -3.22 -14.13
CA TYR A 209 -19.12 -4.02 -14.14
C TYR A 209 -19.73 -4.10 -12.73
N GLY A 210 -21.06 -4.25 -12.67
CA GLY A 210 -21.75 -4.58 -11.44
C GLY A 210 -21.56 -3.55 -10.32
N ASN A 211 -20.84 -3.91 -9.28
CA ASN A 211 -20.64 -3.10 -8.06
C ASN A 211 -19.24 -2.49 -7.98
N ALA A 212 -18.65 -2.13 -9.12
CA ALA A 212 -17.35 -1.48 -9.15
C ALA A 212 -17.38 -0.19 -8.29
N ARG A 213 -16.43 -0.05 -7.38
CA ARG A 213 -16.26 1.13 -6.53
C ARG A 213 -14.81 1.30 -6.13
N ILE A 214 -14.41 2.54 -5.87
CA ILE A 214 -13.04 2.91 -5.51
C ILE A 214 -13.07 3.67 -4.18
N ASP A 215 -12.28 3.21 -3.21
CA ASP A 215 -12.09 3.85 -1.90
C ASP A 215 -10.60 4.00 -1.62
N MET A 216 -10.10 5.24 -1.59
CA MET A 216 -8.71 5.59 -1.36
C MET A 216 -8.58 6.43 -0.09
N GLY A 217 -7.61 6.11 0.78
CA GLY A 217 -7.45 6.86 2.02
C GLY A 217 -6.03 6.88 2.58
N ALA A 218 -5.62 8.05 3.08
CA ALA A 218 -4.39 8.21 3.86
C ALA A 218 -4.71 8.95 5.18
N ALA A 219 -4.27 8.39 6.32
CA ALA A 219 -4.40 9.12 7.58
C ALA A 219 -3.35 10.24 7.67
N ILE A 220 -2.08 9.95 7.35
CA ILE A 220 -1.00 10.93 7.24
C ILE A 220 -0.29 10.71 5.91
N GLY A 221 -0.45 11.66 4.98
CA GLY A 221 0.12 11.60 3.64
C GLY A 221 -0.86 12.09 2.58
N GLY A 222 -0.49 11.96 1.32
CA GLY A 222 -1.31 12.40 0.20
C GLY A 222 -2.06 11.25 -0.46
N VAL A 223 -3.18 11.58 -1.09
CA VAL A 223 -3.89 10.69 -2.00
C VAL A 223 -3.85 11.29 -3.39
N ARG A 224 -3.41 10.52 -4.37
CA ARG A 224 -3.37 10.93 -5.76
C ARG A 224 -4.09 9.91 -6.62
N ALA A 225 -4.95 10.40 -7.50
CA ALA A 225 -5.56 9.61 -8.55
C ALA A 225 -5.32 10.27 -9.90
N LYS A 226 -4.83 9.49 -10.85
CA LYS A 226 -4.80 9.85 -12.27
C LYS A 226 -5.72 8.91 -13.02
N VAL A 227 -6.81 9.45 -13.56
CA VAL A 227 -7.87 8.69 -14.22
C VAL A 227 -7.96 9.13 -15.67
N THR A 228 -7.75 8.21 -16.58
CA THR A 228 -8.02 8.38 -18.01
C THR A 228 -9.11 7.39 -18.39
N GLN A 229 -10.26 7.89 -18.87
CA GLN A 229 -11.38 7.07 -19.30
C GLN A 229 -11.98 7.62 -20.59
N THR A 230 -11.62 6.99 -21.69
CA THR A 230 -12.08 7.34 -23.04
C THR A 230 -13.07 6.32 -23.60
N GLU A 231 -13.28 5.22 -22.88
CA GLU A 231 -14.26 4.19 -23.17
C GLU A 231 -15.42 4.30 -22.17
N GLU A 232 -16.59 3.82 -22.56
CA GLU A 232 -17.78 3.85 -21.73
C GLU A 232 -17.62 2.97 -20.47
N LEU A 233 -18.03 3.48 -19.31
CA LEU A 233 -18.11 2.71 -18.07
C LEU A 233 -19.34 1.79 -18.11
N GLY A 234 -19.22 0.61 -17.54
CA GLY A 234 -20.33 -0.35 -17.41
C GLY A 234 -21.30 -0.03 -16.28
N GLY A 235 -21.47 1.25 -15.92
CA GLY A 235 -22.38 1.68 -14.86
C GLY A 235 -21.85 2.88 -14.08
N ASN A 236 -22.52 3.18 -12.97
CA ASN A 236 -22.06 4.21 -12.02
C ASN A 236 -20.95 3.68 -11.13
N VAL A 237 -19.83 4.39 -11.05
CA VAL A 237 -18.64 4.04 -10.24
C VAL A 237 -18.48 5.05 -9.10
N PRO A 238 -18.92 4.72 -7.88
CA PRO A 238 -18.59 5.51 -6.71
C PRO A 238 -17.07 5.54 -6.48
N PHE A 239 -16.53 6.74 -6.34
CA PHE A 239 -15.11 6.99 -6.14
C PHE A 239 -14.90 7.91 -4.94
N SER A 240 -14.31 7.41 -3.88
CA SER A 240 -13.97 8.19 -2.69
C SER A 240 -12.45 8.31 -2.53
N ALA A 241 -11.95 9.54 -2.31
CA ALA A 241 -10.57 9.79 -1.99
C ALA A 241 -10.45 10.72 -0.78
N SER A 242 -9.75 10.28 0.28
CA SER A 242 -9.68 11.03 1.53
C SER A 242 -8.26 11.10 2.12
N ALA A 243 -7.88 12.28 2.65
CA ALA A 243 -6.67 12.48 3.41
C ALA A 243 -6.99 13.20 4.73
N SER A 244 -6.58 12.62 5.89
CA SER A 244 -6.79 13.32 7.17
C SER A 244 -5.74 14.41 7.38
N VAL A 245 -4.46 14.13 7.14
CA VAL A 245 -3.37 15.10 7.15
C VAL A 245 -2.58 14.94 5.87
N GLY A 246 -2.75 15.89 4.94
CA GLY A 246 -2.14 15.84 3.61
C GLY A 246 -3.13 16.32 2.55
N GLY A 247 -2.73 16.26 1.29
CA GLY A 247 -3.55 16.70 0.17
C GLY A 247 -4.21 15.55 -0.59
N VAL A 248 -5.30 15.87 -1.28
CA VAL A 248 -5.92 15.00 -2.29
C VAL A 248 -5.69 15.63 -3.67
N SER A 249 -5.19 14.84 -4.61
CA SER A 249 -4.96 15.28 -6.00
C SER A 249 -5.69 14.38 -6.97
N LEU A 250 -6.51 14.95 -7.83
CA LEU A 250 -7.22 14.25 -8.90
C LEU A 250 -6.85 14.84 -10.26
N ASP A 251 -6.38 14.02 -11.17
CA ASP A 251 -6.20 14.31 -12.58
C ASP A 251 -7.17 13.41 -13.36
N LEU A 252 -8.30 13.98 -13.80
CA LEU A 252 -9.38 13.26 -14.47
C LEU A 252 -9.48 13.71 -15.93
N TYR A 253 -9.27 12.77 -16.83
CA TYR A 253 -9.54 12.91 -18.25
C TYR A 253 -10.60 11.91 -18.69
N ILE A 254 -11.75 12.40 -19.13
CA ILE A 254 -12.85 11.57 -19.63
C ILE A 254 -13.27 12.01 -21.03
N LYS A 255 -13.82 11.07 -21.80
CA LYS A 255 -14.23 11.35 -23.17
C LYS A 255 -15.49 10.59 -23.56
N GLY A 256 -16.24 11.17 -24.51
CA GLY A 256 -17.40 10.51 -25.14
C GLY A 256 -18.59 10.38 -24.19
N ASN A 257 -19.10 9.16 -23.99
CA ASN A 257 -20.29 8.92 -23.18
C ASN A 257 -20.02 8.77 -21.68
N THR A 258 -18.75 8.81 -21.25
CA THR A 258 -18.41 8.79 -19.82
C THR A 258 -18.58 10.16 -19.22
N SER A 259 -19.27 10.25 -18.09
CA SER A 259 -19.50 11.49 -17.36
C SER A 259 -18.90 11.43 -15.95
N ALA A 260 -18.85 12.54 -15.26
CA ALA A 260 -18.44 12.59 -13.86
C ALA A 260 -19.23 13.67 -13.09
N ASN A 261 -19.54 13.33 -11.84
CA ASN A 261 -20.06 14.23 -10.84
C ASN A 261 -19.10 14.23 -9.65
N LEU A 262 -18.66 15.41 -9.21
CA LEU A 262 -17.65 15.53 -8.17
C LEU A 262 -18.15 16.42 -7.03
N THR A 263 -17.85 15.99 -5.81
CA THR A 263 -17.91 16.83 -4.61
C THR A 263 -16.51 16.93 -4.00
N ALA A 264 -16.17 18.12 -3.50
CA ALA A 264 -14.88 18.34 -2.85
C ALA A 264 -15.06 19.14 -1.57
N SER A 265 -14.55 18.64 -0.46
CA SER A 265 -14.64 19.29 0.85
C SER A 265 -13.32 19.28 1.59
N THR A 266 -12.97 20.41 2.24
CA THR A 266 -11.78 20.52 3.08
C THR A 266 -12.14 21.13 4.44
N GLY A 267 -11.50 20.65 5.51
CA GLY A 267 -11.62 21.26 6.84
C GLY A 267 -10.69 22.46 6.98
N LEU A 268 -9.39 22.26 6.78
CA LEU A 268 -8.35 23.29 6.75
C LEU A 268 -7.56 23.17 5.46
N GLY A 269 -7.69 24.13 4.59
CA GLY A 269 -7.07 24.16 3.26
C GLY A 269 -8.01 24.78 2.24
N GLY A 270 -7.71 24.61 0.98
CA GLY A 270 -8.51 25.11 -0.13
C GLY A 270 -8.78 24.01 -1.17
N VAL A 271 -9.83 24.22 -1.95
CA VAL A 271 -10.10 23.44 -3.16
C VAL A 271 -9.63 24.28 -4.35
N SER A 272 -8.77 23.70 -5.17
CA SER A 272 -8.21 24.33 -6.38
C SER A 272 -8.54 23.51 -7.61
N ILE A 273 -9.06 24.17 -8.63
CA ILE A 273 -9.30 23.59 -9.95
C ILE A 273 -8.37 24.27 -10.92
N HIS A 274 -7.34 23.55 -11.41
CA HIS A 274 -6.34 24.11 -12.32
C HIS A 274 -6.77 24.08 -13.80
N ASP A 275 -7.57 23.10 -14.15
CA ASP A 275 -8.19 22.95 -15.46
C ASP A 275 -9.59 22.37 -15.24
N GLY A 276 -10.58 22.96 -15.86
CA GLY A 276 -11.99 22.57 -15.75
C GLY A 276 -12.68 22.50 -17.11
N THR A 277 -11.91 22.22 -18.18
CA THR A 277 -12.45 22.17 -19.53
C THR A 277 -13.55 21.12 -19.68
N GLY A 278 -14.73 21.52 -20.11
CA GLY A 278 -15.90 20.64 -20.26
C GLY A 278 -16.57 20.26 -18.94
N PHE A 279 -16.35 21.05 -17.88
CA PHE A 279 -17.00 20.88 -16.58
C PHE A 279 -17.65 22.19 -16.12
N ASP A 280 -18.90 22.07 -15.65
CA ASP A 280 -19.60 23.15 -14.97
C ASP A 280 -19.39 23.06 -13.46
N SER A 281 -19.07 24.17 -12.81
CA SER A 281 -18.89 24.24 -11.36
C SER A 281 -19.89 25.18 -10.70
N THR A 282 -20.65 24.69 -9.75
CA THR A 282 -21.56 25.45 -8.89
C THR A 282 -21.31 25.12 -7.43
N ASN A 283 -20.79 26.08 -6.66
CA ASN A 283 -20.42 25.90 -5.24
C ASN A 283 -19.47 24.71 -5.05
N ASN A 284 -19.94 23.62 -4.45
CA ASN A 284 -19.14 22.41 -4.16
C ASN A 284 -19.41 21.25 -5.13
N TYR A 285 -20.24 21.48 -6.15
CA TYR A 285 -20.59 20.49 -7.16
C TYR A 285 -19.90 20.83 -8.49
N ILE A 286 -19.28 19.82 -9.08
CA ILE A 286 -18.62 19.92 -10.38
C ILE A 286 -19.13 18.78 -11.24
N THR A 287 -19.71 19.09 -12.37
CA THR A 287 -20.36 18.11 -13.24
C THR A 287 -19.86 18.25 -14.67
N SER A 288 -19.59 17.13 -15.35
CA SER A 288 -19.26 17.17 -16.76
C SER A 288 -20.46 17.65 -17.61
N GLU A 289 -20.21 18.38 -18.67
CA GLU A 289 -21.26 18.95 -19.53
C GLU A 289 -22.23 17.90 -20.12
N ASN A 290 -21.76 16.68 -20.31
CA ASN A 290 -22.57 15.54 -20.84
C ASN A 290 -23.11 14.62 -19.76
N TYR A 291 -23.35 15.08 -18.55
CA TYR A 291 -23.72 14.22 -17.45
C TYR A 291 -24.81 13.18 -17.81
N VAL A 292 -24.47 11.90 -17.68
CA VAL A 292 -25.33 10.74 -17.86
C VAL A 292 -25.26 9.84 -16.64
N THR A 293 -26.37 9.25 -16.23
CA THR A 293 -26.45 8.46 -15.00
C THR A 293 -25.93 7.02 -15.15
N ASP A 294 -25.88 6.49 -16.36
CA ASP A 294 -25.64 5.09 -16.64
C ASP A 294 -24.15 4.77 -16.92
N SER A 295 -23.32 5.80 -17.15
CA SER A 295 -21.89 5.71 -17.36
C SER A 295 -21.19 6.88 -16.67
N ASN A 296 -20.98 6.78 -15.37
CA ASN A 296 -20.63 7.93 -14.55
C ASN A 296 -19.63 7.59 -13.44
N PHE A 297 -18.68 8.47 -13.20
CA PHE A 297 -17.94 8.53 -11.94
C PHE A 297 -18.68 9.44 -10.95
N ASP A 298 -19.02 8.92 -9.79
CA ASP A 298 -19.54 9.69 -8.66
C ASP A 298 -18.43 9.88 -7.63
N ILE A 299 -17.75 11.05 -7.69
CA ILE A 299 -16.48 11.29 -7.02
C ILE A 299 -16.67 12.16 -5.78
N ASP A 300 -16.20 11.68 -4.63
CA ASP A 300 -16.17 12.41 -3.36
C ASP A 300 -14.73 12.58 -2.86
N LEU A 301 -14.25 13.82 -2.81
CA LEU A 301 -12.91 14.18 -2.39
C LEU A 301 -12.94 14.88 -1.03
N ASN A 302 -12.24 14.33 -0.04
CA ASN A 302 -12.23 14.83 1.32
C ASN A 302 -10.82 15.08 1.87
N GLY A 303 -10.54 16.33 2.27
CA GLY A 303 -9.31 16.71 2.96
C GLY A 303 -9.61 17.29 4.34
N SER A 304 -9.14 16.67 5.45
CA SER A 304 -9.36 17.29 6.77
C SER A 304 -8.36 18.43 7.02
N VAL A 305 -7.06 18.18 6.82
CA VAL A 305 -6.00 19.18 6.92
C VAL A 305 -5.11 19.07 5.68
N GLY A 306 -5.27 20.01 4.75
CA GLY A 306 -4.58 20.02 3.46
C GLY A 306 -5.49 20.52 2.34
N GLY A 307 -4.94 20.63 1.14
CA GLY A 307 -5.66 21.09 -0.05
C GLY A 307 -6.22 19.95 -0.89
N ILE A 308 -7.18 20.28 -1.74
CA ILE A 308 -7.63 19.43 -2.83
C ILE A 308 -7.27 20.12 -4.13
N ASP A 309 -6.47 19.45 -4.96
CA ASP A 309 -6.06 19.92 -6.28
C ASP A 309 -6.69 19.06 -7.37
N MET A 310 -7.35 19.70 -8.33
CA MET A 310 -8.03 18.99 -9.42
C MET A 310 -7.61 19.53 -10.78
N ARG A 311 -7.41 18.61 -11.71
CA ARG A 311 -7.36 18.87 -13.15
C ARG A 311 -8.42 18.04 -13.80
N LEU A 312 -9.40 18.70 -14.44
CA LEU A 312 -10.58 18.04 -14.97
C LEU A 312 -10.69 18.37 -16.44
N ARG A 313 -10.72 17.35 -17.30
CA ARG A 313 -10.89 17.53 -18.74
C ARG A 313 -11.91 16.55 -19.27
N TYR A 314 -12.92 17.09 -19.95
CA TYR A 314 -13.88 16.35 -20.74
C TYR A 314 -13.76 16.73 -22.21
N GLU A 315 -13.75 15.72 -23.08
CA GLU A 315 -13.83 15.89 -24.55
C GLU A 315 -15.06 15.13 -25.06
N GLY A 316 -16.01 15.89 -25.62
CA GLY A 316 -17.24 15.38 -26.24
C GLY A 316 -17.04 14.64 -27.57
#